data_6413b44614651ee1228fbafb4e6e9851
#
_entry.id   6413b44614651ee1228fbafb4e6e9851
#
_cell.length_a   1.000
_cell.length_b   1.000
_cell.length_c   1.000
_cell.angle_alpha   90.00
_cell.angle_beta   90.00
_cell.angle_gamma   90.00
#
_symmetry.space_group_name_H-M   'P 1'
#
loop_
_entity.id
_entity.type
_entity.pdbx_description
1 polymer ?
#
loop_
_entity_poly.entity_id
_entity_poly.type
_entity_poly.pdbx_seq_one_letter_code
_entity_poly.pdbx_strand_id
1 'polypeptide(L)'
;MKALMKDFSLSAVVAGFIATVISYAGPLVIIFQAAKVANLPHDVLSSWVWTISIGSGVLGILLSVRYRVPIIIAWSAPGSALLVTMLPDITLNEAVGAYIVSSVVVLLVGLSGAFDRIINRLPAAIAAGMLAGILFRFGTGLFVSVKEQPWLVLAMFGTYLLFKRALPRYAVLAVLVVGVTITIASGELRSDALVIGLATPVWIAPEFSWQVILNIAFPLVMVALTGQFVPGMAVLRNDGYETPASPLISSSALGSLLLAPFGCHGLNLAAITAAICTGRESHENPSKRYVAGVSGGVFYLVLGIFGATLVSIFSAFPAALIAALAGLALLAAIGGALSAAMAVPSDREAALITFLVTASGMSFLGLSAAFWGLIFGIAAHLLLGLRKPIPAVASPPAVGRKEQPAR
;
A
#
# COMPACT_ATOMS: atom_id res chain seq x y z
N MET A 1 -3.90 -12.69 -28.72
CA MET A 1 -2.61 -12.22 -29.25
C MET A 1 -2.78 -11.21 -30.40
N LYS A 2 -3.50 -11.49 -31.50
CA LYS A 2 -3.72 -10.54 -32.62
C LYS A 2 -4.33 -9.19 -32.19
N ALA A 3 -5.28 -9.16 -31.27
CA ALA A 3 -5.90 -7.92 -30.75
C ALA A 3 -4.90 -7.07 -29.95
N LEU A 4 -4.08 -7.71 -29.09
CA LEU A 4 -3.05 -7.02 -28.31
C LEU A 4 -2.00 -6.32 -29.20
N MET A 5 -1.57 -7.00 -30.27
CA MET A 5 -0.63 -6.42 -31.24
C MET A 5 -1.24 -5.23 -31.98
N LYS A 6 -2.54 -5.28 -32.32
CA LYS A 6 -3.25 -4.18 -32.97
C LYS A 6 -3.48 -2.98 -32.06
N ASP A 7 -3.64 -3.22 -30.74
CA ASP A 7 -3.89 -2.20 -29.72
C ASP A 7 -2.58 -1.69 -29.07
N PHE A 8 -1.43 -2.24 -29.46
CA PHE A 8 -0.12 -1.88 -28.92
C PHE A 8 0.17 -0.39 -29.13
N SER A 9 0.63 0.27 -28.07
CA SER A 9 1.17 1.62 -28.14
C SER A 9 2.36 1.76 -27.20
N LEU A 10 3.38 2.51 -27.64
CA LEU A 10 4.57 2.76 -26.84
C LEU A 10 4.24 3.49 -25.55
N SER A 11 3.29 4.44 -25.59
CA SER A 11 2.84 5.19 -24.41
C SER A 11 2.23 4.28 -23.36
N ALA A 12 1.43 3.28 -23.74
CA ALA A 12 0.87 2.31 -22.80
C ALA A 12 1.96 1.40 -22.19
N VAL A 13 2.94 0.97 -23.00
CA VAL A 13 4.09 0.18 -22.49
C VAL A 13 4.90 1.00 -21.50
N VAL A 14 5.21 2.25 -21.81
CA VAL A 14 5.95 3.16 -20.92
C VAL A 14 5.16 3.42 -19.64
N ALA A 15 3.84 3.61 -19.71
CA ALA A 15 3.01 3.78 -18.54
C ALA A 15 3.05 2.55 -17.61
N GLY A 16 2.94 1.34 -18.19
CA GLY A 16 3.08 0.09 -17.43
C GLY A 16 4.47 -0.08 -16.82
N PHE A 17 5.54 0.27 -17.54
CA PHE A 17 6.90 0.29 -17.01
C PHE A 17 7.06 1.24 -15.82
N ILE A 18 6.62 2.50 -15.98
CA ILE A 18 6.70 3.52 -14.93
C ILE A 18 5.91 3.09 -13.70
N ALA A 19 4.69 2.55 -13.87
CA ALA A 19 3.87 2.05 -12.77
C ALA A 19 4.60 0.94 -11.99
N THR A 20 5.25 0.01 -12.70
CA THR A 20 6.04 -1.06 -12.08
C THR A 20 7.24 -0.49 -11.34
N VAL A 21 8.05 0.37 -11.96
CA VAL A 21 9.23 0.97 -11.33
C VAL A 21 8.85 1.74 -10.05
N ILE A 22 7.74 2.48 -10.06
CA ILE A 22 7.26 3.20 -8.87
C ILE A 22 6.87 2.23 -7.74
N SER A 23 6.26 1.08 -8.05
CA SER A 23 5.95 0.05 -7.05
C SER A 23 7.21 -0.53 -6.40
N TYR A 24 8.29 -0.68 -7.17
CA TYR A 24 9.56 -1.17 -6.65
C TYR A 24 10.35 -0.08 -5.92
N ALA A 25 10.30 1.17 -6.38
CA ALA A 25 11.00 2.27 -5.76
C ALA A 25 10.48 2.65 -4.35
N GLY A 26 9.20 2.44 -4.09
CA GLY A 26 8.56 2.80 -2.82
C GLY A 26 8.10 1.57 -2.01
N PRO A 27 6.98 0.95 -2.38
CA PRO A 27 6.38 -0.16 -1.62
C PRO A 27 7.30 -1.35 -1.36
N LEU A 28 8.21 -1.70 -2.28
CA LEU A 28 9.13 -2.81 -2.09
C LEU A 28 10.12 -2.57 -0.94
N VAL A 29 10.55 -1.33 -0.75
CA VAL A 29 11.49 -0.96 0.31
C VAL A 29 10.95 -1.32 1.69
N ILE A 30 9.64 -1.27 1.88
CA ILE A 30 8.99 -1.62 3.15
C ILE A 30 9.12 -3.13 3.42
N ILE A 31 9.07 -3.95 2.38
CA ILE A 31 9.31 -5.40 2.49
C ILE A 31 10.75 -5.68 2.95
N PHE A 32 11.72 -4.93 2.41
CA PHE A 32 13.11 -5.04 2.87
C PHE A 32 13.26 -4.63 4.33
N GLN A 33 12.54 -3.61 4.79
CA GLN A 33 12.53 -3.25 6.21
C GLN A 33 11.91 -4.35 7.07
N ALA A 34 10.79 -4.94 6.65
CA ALA A 34 10.16 -6.07 7.35
C ALA A 34 11.10 -7.27 7.46
N ALA A 35 11.76 -7.61 6.34
CA ALA A 35 12.73 -8.69 6.31
C ALA A 35 13.94 -8.43 7.22
N LYS A 36 14.47 -7.19 7.21
CA LYS A 36 15.61 -6.80 8.04
C LYS A 36 15.29 -6.89 9.53
N VAL A 37 14.13 -6.38 9.96
CA VAL A 37 13.71 -6.41 11.37
C VAL A 37 13.46 -7.83 11.84
N ALA A 38 12.95 -8.70 10.98
CA ALA A 38 12.72 -10.13 11.26
C ALA A 38 13.96 -11.00 11.04
N ASN A 39 15.10 -10.43 10.64
CA ASN A 39 16.35 -11.15 10.30
C ASN A 39 16.11 -12.29 9.29
N LEU A 40 15.29 -12.05 8.25
CA LEU A 40 14.97 -13.08 7.29
C LEU A 40 16.20 -13.50 6.46
N PRO A 41 16.37 -14.81 6.20
CA PRO A 41 17.35 -15.30 5.26
C PRO A 41 17.16 -14.71 3.85
N HIS A 42 18.25 -14.56 3.10
CA HIS A 42 18.23 -13.93 1.77
C HIS A 42 17.36 -14.69 0.77
N ASP A 43 17.31 -16.00 0.81
CA ASP A 43 16.49 -16.87 -0.03
C ASP A 43 14.99 -16.70 0.28
N VAL A 44 14.60 -16.60 1.54
CA VAL A 44 13.23 -16.33 1.97
C VAL A 44 12.77 -14.96 1.48
N LEU A 45 13.60 -13.93 1.64
CA LEU A 45 13.27 -12.58 1.13
C LEU A 45 13.17 -12.57 -0.39
N SER A 46 14.05 -13.29 -1.09
CA SER A 46 13.99 -13.46 -2.54
C SER A 46 12.70 -14.17 -2.97
N SER A 47 12.25 -15.18 -2.23
CA SER A 47 10.96 -15.85 -2.41
C SER A 47 9.79 -14.88 -2.23
N TRP A 48 9.83 -14.00 -1.23
CA TRP A 48 8.80 -12.98 -1.03
C TRP A 48 8.70 -12.01 -2.21
N VAL A 49 9.86 -11.50 -2.68
CA VAL A 49 9.91 -10.64 -3.87
C VAL A 49 9.37 -11.36 -5.11
N TRP A 50 9.74 -12.63 -5.26
CA TRP A 50 9.25 -13.46 -6.36
C TRP A 50 7.72 -13.59 -6.31
N THR A 51 7.14 -14.00 -5.18
CA THR A 51 5.69 -14.26 -5.06
C THR A 51 4.85 -13.03 -5.32
N ILE A 52 5.19 -11.89 -4.70
CA ILE A 52 4.43 -10.65 -4.90
C ILE A 52 4.53 -10.14 -6.34
N SER A 53 5.69 -10.33 -6.98
CA SER A 53 5.92 -9.89 -8.35
C SER A 53 5.24 -10.80 -9.36
N ILE A 54 5.45 -12.12 -9.25
CA ILE A 54 4.82 -13.09 -10.16
C ILE A 54 3.30 -13.04 -10.00
N GLY A 55 2.79 -13.02 -8.76
CA GLY A 55 1.36 -12.91 -8.51
C GLY A 55 0.76 -11.62 -9.09
N SER A 56 1.41 -10.48 -8.87
CA SER A 56 0.98 -9.19 -9.45
C SER A 56 1.01 -9.22 -10.98
N GLY A 57 2.08 -9.75 -11.56
CA GLY A 57 2.25 -9.84 -13.00
C GLY A 57 1.20 -10.72 -13.67
N VAL A 58 1.04 -11.96 -13.18
CA VAL A 58 0.07 -12.92 -13.73
C VAL A 58 -1.35 -12.38 -13.63
N LEU A 59 -1.77 -11.94 -12.45
CA LEU A 59 -3.13 -11.43 -12.23
C LEU A 59 -3.36 -10.12 -12.99
N GLY A 60 -2.38 -9.21 -13.01
CA GLY A 60 -2.47 -7.97 -13.76
C GLY A 60 -2.70 -8.22 -15.26
N ILE A 61 -1.94 -9.14 -15.87
CA ILE A 61 -2.11 -9.54 -17.27
C ILE A 61 -3.49 -10.18 -17.49
N LEU A 62 -3.84 -11.20 -16.70
CA LEU A 62 -5.08 -11.95 -16.89
C LEU A 62 -6.32 -11.05 -16.77
N LEU A 63 -6.37 -10.22 -15.73
CA LEU A 63 -7.50 -9.33 -15.47
C LEU A 63 -7.55 -8.19 -16.49
N SER A 64 -6.40 -7.61 -16.88
CA SER A 64 -6.38 -6.56 -17.89
C SER A 64 -6.84 -7.06 -19.26
N VAL A 65 -6.42 -8.24 -19.66
CA VAL A 65 -6.88 -8.87 -20.93
C VAL A 65 -8.36 -9.24 -20.86
N ARG A 66 -8.81 -9.81 -19.72
CA ARG A 66 -10.20 -10.29 -19.54
C ARG A 66 -11.21 -9.17 -19.58
N TYR A 67 -10.91 -8.04 -18.93
CA TYR A 67 -11.84 -6.90 -18.82
C TYR A 67 -11.54 -5.78 -19.82
N ARG A 68 -10.42 -5.83 -20.53
CA ARG A 68 -9.92 -4.75 -21.40
C ARG A 68 -9.78 -3.40 -20.67
N VAL A 69 -9.36 -3.47 -19.41
CA VAL A 69 -9.17 -2.35 -18.48
C VAL A 69 -7.74 -2.44 -17.94
N PRO A 70 -7.02 -1.34 -17.73
CA PRO A 70 -5.68 -1.37 -17.17
C PRO A 70 -5.73 -1.68 -15.67
N ILE A 71 -5.82 -2.98 -15.33
CA ILE A 71 -5.89 -3.47 -13.96
C ILE A 71 -4.48 -3.71 -13.46
N ILE A 72 -4.06 -2.93 -12.48
CA ILE A 72 -2.77 -3.08 -11.82
C ILE A 72 -2.98 -3.78 -10.49
N ILE A 73 -2.39 -4.98 -10.37
CA ILE A 73 -2.31 -5.71 -9.12
C ILE A 73 -0.92 -5.49 -8.53
N ALA A 74 -0.86 -5.23 -7.23
CA ALA A 74 0.39 -5.07 -6.49
C ALA A 74 0.19 -5.56 -5.05
N TRP A 75 1.30 -5.70 -4.30
CA TRP A 75 1.24 -6.00 -2.88
C TRP A 75 0.81 -4.77 -2.06
N SER A 76 0.39 -5.01 -0.84
CA SER A 76 -0.05 -3.95 0.07
C SER A 76 1.13 -3.29 0.76
N ALA A 77 1.47 -2.05 0.41
CA ALA A 77 2.46 -1.28 1.15
C ALA A 77 2.09 -1.09 2.64
N PRO A 78 0.83 -0.74 3.00
CA PRO A 78 0.40 -0.71 4.40
C PRO A 78 0.41 -2.08 5.07
N GLY A 79 0.09 -3.16 4.34
CA GLY A 79 0.21 -4.53 4.84
C GLY A 79 1.67 -4.89 5.15
N SER A 80 2.60 -4.57 4.24
CA SER A 80 4.04 -4.71 4.48
C SER A 80 4.51 -3.91 5.70
N ALA A 81 3.98 -2.70 5.89
CA ALA A 81 4.28 -1.86 7.04
C ALA A 81 3.82 -2.48 8.38
N LEU A 82 2.66 -3.13 8.37
CA LEU A 82 2.20 -3.90 9.53
C LEU A 82 3.19 -5.02 9.88
N LEU A 83 3.72 -5.72 8.87
CA LEU A 83 4.69 -6.82 9.08
C LEU A 83 5.98 -6.34 9.74
N VAL A 84 6.46 -5.11 9.47
CA VAL A 84 7.64 -4.53 10.14
C VAL A 84 7.48 -4.53 11.66
N THR A 85 6.26 -4.34 12.15
CA THR A 85 5.97 -4.28 13.59
C THR A 85 5.65 -5.62 14.21
N MET A 86 5.23 -6.61 13.41
CA MET A 86 4.70 -7.88 13.93
C MET A 86 5.66 -9.06 13.78
N LEU A 87 6.46 -9.10 12.71
CA LEU A 87 7.35 -10.22 12.43
C LEU A 87 8.43 -10.49 13.48
N PRO A 88 8.97 -9.49 14.21
CA PRO A 88 9.98 -9.77 15.24
C PRO A 88 9.51 -10.68 16.38
N ASP A 89 8.21 -10.72 16.65
CA ASP A 89 7.62 -11.40 17.81
C ASP A 89 6.97 -12.75 17.45
N ILE A 90 7.07 -13.21 16.20
CA ILE A 90 6.40 -14.41 15.71
C ILE A 90 7.29 -15.21 14.77
N THR A 91 6.93 -16.48 14.54
CA THR A 91 7.58 -17.33 13.56
C THR A 91 7.09 -17.04 12.14
N LEU A 92 7.90 -17.34 11.13
CA LEU A 92 7.50 -17.24 9.73
C LEU A 92 6.33 -18.17 9.38
N ASN A 93 6.30 -19.34 10.01
CA ASN A 93 5.24 -20.34 9.84
C ASN A 93 3.89 -19.79 10.31
N GLU A 94 3.85 -19.12 11.46
CA GLU A 94 2.66 -18.44 11.98
C GLU A 94 2.25 -17.25 11.10
N ALA A 95 3.22 -16.48 10.59
CA ALA A 95 2.95 -15.39 9.65
C ALA A 95 2.26 -15.91 8.38
N VAL A 96 2.76 -17.02 7.81
CA VAL A 96 2.15 -17.67 6.64
C VAL A 96 0.73 -18.16 6.96
N GLY A 97 0.51 -18.75 8.13
CA GLY A 97 -0.83 -19.12 8.60
C GLY A 97 -1.79 -17.91 8.63
N ALA A 98 -1.33 -16.76 9.11
CA ALA A 98 -2.11 -15.53 9.12
C ALA A 98 -2.36 -14.99 7.69
N TYR A 99 -1.40 -15.10 6.77
CA TYR A 99 -1.59 -14.71 5.36
C TYR A 99 -2.67 -15.58 4.67
N ILE A 100 -2.67 -16.88 4.95
CA ILE A 100 -3.69 -17.80 4.46
C ILE A 100 -5.07 -17.39 4.99
N VAL A 101 -5.21 -17.17 6.29
CA VAL A 101 -6.49 -16.77 6.91
C VAL A 101 -6.98 -15.45 6.35
N SER A 102 -6.12 -14.45 6.24
CA SER A 102 -6.51 -13.14 5.66
C SER A 102 -6.96 -13.28 4.21
N SER A 103 -6.25 -14.09 3.42
CA SER A 103 -6.58 -14.35 2.01
C SER A 103 -7.92 -15.08 1.87
N VAL A 104 -8.20 -16.07 2.73
CA VAL A 104 -9.49 -16.78 2.77
C VAL A 104 -10.62 -15.81 3.10
N VAL A 105 -10.46 -14.95 4.11
CA VAL A 105 -11.49 -13.97 4.48
C VAL A 105 -11.78 -12.99 3.33
N VAL A 106 -10.73 -12.44 2.70
CA VAL A 106 -10.89 -11.53 1.55
C VAL A 106 -11.52 -12.26 0.36
N LEU A 107 -11.17 -13.54 0.13
CA LEU A 107 -11.77 -14.38 -0.91
C LEU A 107 -13.27 -14.56 -0.66
N LEU A 108 -13.68 -14.87 0.56
CA LEU A 108 -15.08 -15.01 0.93
C LEU A 108 -15.85 -13.68 0.74
N VAL A 109 -15.27 -12.55 1.10
CA VAL A 109 -15.84 -11.22 0.82
C VAL A 109 -16.00 -11.00 -0.68
N GLY A 110 -15.00 -11.32 -1.49
CA GLY A 110 -15.06 -11.23 -2.94
C GLY A 110 -16.14 -12.12 -3.55
N LEU A 111 -16.17 -13.41 -3.19
CA LEU A 111 -17.13 -14.40 -3.73
C LEU A 111 -18.58 -14.10 -3.32
N SER A 112 -18.80 -13.59 -2.11
CA SER A 112 -20.15 -13.25 -1.62
C SER A 112 -20.77 -12.04 -2.32
N GLY A 113 -19.99 -11.23 -3.06
CA GLY A 113 -20.43 -9.96 -3.60
C GLY A 113 -20.77 -8.91 -2.54
N ALA A 114 -20.41 -9.16 -1.29
CA ALA A 114 -20.78 -8.32 -0.15
C ALA A 114 -19.84 -7.13 0.06
N PHE A 115 -18.83 -6.94 -0.80
CA PHE A 115 -17.80 -5.91 -0.64
C PHE A 115 -18.40 -4.52 -0.39
N ASP A 116 -19.26 -4.02 -1.28
CA ASP A 116 -19.85 -2.68 -1.12
C ASP A 116 -20.70 -2.59 0.16
N ARG A 117 -21.42 -3.67 0.54
CA ARG A 117 -22.21 -3.73 1.78
C ARG A 117 -21.34 -3.71 3.04
N ILE A 118 -20.22 -4.42 3.02
CA ILE A 118 -19.27 -4.47 4.14
C ILE A 118 -18.60 -3.12 4.30
N ILE A 119 -18.08 -2.55 3.21
CA ILE A 119 -17.38 -1.26 3.22
C ILE A 119 -18.29 -0.14 3.72
N ASN A 120 -19.56 -0.12 3.30
CA ASN A 120 -20.52 0.90 3.75
C ASN A 120 -20.91 0.76 5.24
N ARG A 121 -20.62 -0.38 5.89
CA ARG A 121 -20.84 -0.59 7.32
C ARG A 121 -19.61 -0.34 8.18
N LEU A 122 -18.43 -0.37 7.60
CA LEU A 122 -17.20 -0.08 8.32
C LEU A 122 -17.07 1.43 8.51
N PRO A 123 -16.83 1.91 9.76
CA PRO A 123 -16.54 3.31 9.97
C PRO A 123 -15.24 3.69 9.28
N ALA A 124 -15.36 4.31 8.11
CA ALA A 124 -14.21 4.64 7.25
C ALA A 124 -13.15 5.48 7.99
N ALA A 125 -13.57 6.34 8.90
CA ALA A 125 -12.69 7.17 9.72
C ALA A 125 -11.81 6.32 10.66
N ILE A 126 -12.36 5.25 11.25
CA ILE A 126 -11.62 4.33 12.14
C ILE A 126 -10.58 3.54 11.34
N ALA A 127 -10.99 2.96 10.20
CA ALA A 127 -10.06 2.24 9.33
C ALA A 127 -8.93 3.15 8.82
N ALA A 128 -9.24 4.40 8.48
CA ALA A 128 -8.27 5.40 8.09
C ALA A 128 -7.34 5.81 9.25
N GLY A 129 -7.86 5.94 10.47
CA GLY A 129 -7.07 6.18 11.69
C GLY A 129 -6.07 5.05 11.96
N MET A 130 -6.51 3.79 11.84
CA MET A 130 -5.62 2.62 11.96
C MET A 130 -4.52 2.64 10.89
N LEU A 131 -4.89 2.88 9.62
CA LEU A 131 -3.92 2.97 8.53
C LEU A 131 -2.89 4.07 8.78
N ALA A 132 -3.34 5.26 9.17
CA ALA A 132 -2.44 6.36 9.52
C ALA A 132 -1.48 5.98 10.65
N GLY A 133 -1.98 5.29 11.70
CA GLY A 133 -1.18 4.82 12.84
C GLY A 133 -0.11 3.80 12.44
N ILE A 134 -0.44 2.82 11.59
CA ILE A 134 0.52 1.85 11.05
C ILE A 134 1.64 2.56 10.28
N LEU A 135 1.28 3.51 9.42
CA LEU A 135 2.22 4.19 8.55
C LEU A 135 3.03 5.29 9.25
N PHE A 136 2.58 5.79 10.39
CA PHE A 136 3.17 6.92 11.12
C PHE A 136 4.65 6.69 11.46
N ARG A 137 5.02 5.47 11.84
CA ARG A 137 6.41 5.11 12.18
C ARG A 137 7.38 5.28 11.01
N PHE A 138 6.92 5.07 9.79
CA PHE A 138 7.75 5.29 8.59
C PHE A 138 7.98 6.77 8.35
N GLY A 139 6.95 7.59 8.54
CA GLY A 139 7.08 9.05 8.45
C GLY A 139 8.05 9.62 9.48
N THR A 140 7.96 9.17 10.73
CA THR A 140 8.90 9.59 11.79
C THR A 140 10.29 9.00 11.58
N GLY A 141 10.39 7.75 11.11
CA GLY A 141 11.65 7.07 10.80
C GLY A 141 12.50 7.80 9.75
N LEU A 142 11.87 8.44 8.77
CA LEU A 142 12.55 9.34 7.83
C LEU A 142 13.39 10.39 8.57
N PHE A 143 12.79 11.09 9.52
CA PHE A 143 13.48 12.19 10.23
C PHE A 143 14.46 11.67 11.29
N VAL A 144 14.22 10.48 11.85
CA VAL A 144 15.18 9.82 12.74
C VAL A 144 16.45 9.44 11.97
N SER A 145 16.34 8.99 10.72
CA SER A 145 17.49 8.62 9.88
C SER A 145 18.39 9.82 9.50
N VAL A 146 17.91 11.06 9.65
CA VAL A 146 18.76 12.27 9.51
C VAL A 146 19.95 12.25 10.47
N LYS A 147 19.79 11.65 11.66
CA LYS A 147 20.89 11.55 12.66
C LYS A 147 22.02 10.64 12.18
N GLU A 148 21.71 9.65 11.36
CA GLU A 148 22.68 8.67 10.85
C GLU A 148 23.42 9.23 9.63
N GLN A 149 22.68 9.76 8.65
CA GLN A 149 23.23 10.28 7.39
C GLN A 149 22.52 11.58 6.97
N PRO A 150 22.85 12.74 7.59
CA PRO A 150 22.11 13.98 7.40
C PRO A 150 22.09 14.45 5.95
N TRP A 151 23.23 14.44 5.26
CA TRP A 151 23.34 14.94 3.89
C TRP A 151 22.55 14.11 2.90
N LEU A 152 22.60 12.79 3.02
CA LEU A 152 21.84 11.85 2.18
C LEU A 152 20.33 12.08 2.37
N VAL A 153 19.87 12.03 3.61
CA VAL A 153 18.44 12.09 3.93
C VAL A 153 17.85 13.46 3.60
N LEU A 154 18.56 14.56 3.89
CA LEU A 154 18.11 15.91 3.56
C LEU A 154 18.09 16.17 2.05
N ALA A 155 19.07 15.66 1.30
CA ALA A 155 19.06 15.74 -0.16
C ALA A 155 17.88 14.97 -0.76
N MET A 156 17.60 13.75 -0.27
CA MET A 156 16.43 12.96 -0.66
C MET A 156 15.12 13.69 -0.32
N PHE A 157 15.01 14.28 0.86
CA PHE A 157 13.83 15.05 1.28
C PHE A 157 13.64 16.31 0.42
N GLY A 158 14.70 17.07 0.17
CA GLY A 158 14.66 18.24 -0.73
C GLY A 158 14.23 17.86 -2.14
N THR A 159 14.78 16.76 -2.67
CA THR A 159 14.39 16.21 -3.98
C THR A 159 12.89 15.85 -4.00
N TYR A 160 12.39 15.20 -2.94
CA TYR A 160 10.97 14.88 -2.83
C TYR A 160 10.11 16.14 -2.93
N LEU A 161 10.43 17.20 -2.18
CA LEU A 161 9.66 18.45 -2.19
C LEU A 161 9.67 19.12 -3.57
N LEU A 162 10.82 19.19 -4.22
CA LEU A 162 10.95 19.77 -5.55
C LEU A 162 10.12 19.01 -6.59
N PHE A 163 10.26 17.69 -6.63
CA PHE A 163 9.54 16.86 -7.59
C PHE A 163 8.06 16.76 -7.25
N LYS A 164 7.69 16.78 -5.97
CA LYS A 164 6.28 16.81 -5.56
C LYS A 164 5.55 18.03 -6.08
N ARG A 165 6.28 19.16 -6.21
CA ARG A 165 5.74 20.40 -6.81
C ARG A 165 5.71 20.37 -8.33
N ALA A 166 6.78 19.89 -8.98
CA ALA A 166 6.96 20.00 -10.42
C ALA A 166 6.41 18.78 -11.18
N LEU A 167 6.70 17.58 -10.70
CA LEU A 167 6.37 16.30 -11.33
C LEU A 167 5.96 15.24 -10.27
N PRO A 168 4.79 15.39 -9.61
CA PRO A 168 4.43 14.62 -8.41
C PRO A 168 4.53 13.10 -8.56
N ARG A 169 4.20 12.56 -9.73
CA ARG A 169 4.24 11.11 -10.00
C ARG A 169 5.65 10.51 -10.04
N TYR A 170 6.67 11.34 -10.30
CA TYR A 170 8.07 10.89 -10.36
C TYR A 170 8.84 11.19 -9.06
N ALA A 171 8.21 11.78 -8.05
CA ALA A 171 8.88 12.23 -6.83
C ALA A 171 9.65 11.10 -6.14
N VAL A 172 9.04 9.94 -5.93
CA VAL A 172 9.68 8.79 -5.27
C VAL A 172 10.80 8.20 -6.14
N LEU A 173 10.62 8.16 -7.45
CA LEU A 173 11.66 7.71 -8.37
C LEU A 173 12.87 8.65 -8.36
N ALA A 174 12.65 9.96 -8.38
CA ALA A 174 13.71 10.96 -8.29
C ALA A 174 14.48 10.85 -6.97
N VAL A 175 13.77 10.64 -5.85
CA VAL A 175 14.35 10.38 -4.54
C VAL A 175 15.26 9.15 -4.56
N LEU A 176 14.80 8.05 -5.17
CA LEU A 176 15.61 6.83 -5.32
C LEU A 176 16.88 7.12 -6.13
N VAL A 177 16.75 7.78 -7.29
CA VAL A 177 17.91 8.11 -8.15
C VAL A 177 18.91 8.98 -7.41
N VAL A 178 18.47 10.04 -6.75
CA VAL A 178 19.36 10.93 -5.97
C VAL A 178 20.02 10.18 -4.81
N GLY A 179 19.23 9.38 -4.05
CA GLY A 179 19.78 8.60 -2.95
C GLY A 179 20.84 7.61 -3.40
N VAL A 180 20.59 6.86 -4.48
CA VAL A 180 21.56 5.92 -5.07
C VAL A 180 22.81 6.67 -5.58
N THR A 181 22.63 7.79 -6.27
CA THR A 181 23.75 8.58 -6.79
C THR A 181 24.67 9.07 -5.65
N ILE A 182 24.09 9.60 -4.58
CA ILE A 182 24.87 10.05 -3.40
C ILE A 182 25.58 8.86 -2.75
N THR A 183 24.90 7.73 -2.56
CA THR A 183 25.49 6.52 -1.96
C THR A 183 26.67 5.99 -2.77
N ILE A 184 26.58 6.01 -4.10
CA ILE A 184 27.70 5.62 -4.98
C ILE A 184 28.85 6.65 -4.86
N ALA A 185 28.53 7.94 -4.91
CA ALA A 185 29.52 9.01 -4.86
C ALA A 185 30.26 9.07 -3.51
N SER A 186 29.58 8.73 -2.41
CA SER A 186 30.19 8.65 -1.06
C SER A 186 30.96 7.35 -0.81
N GLY A 187 30.91 6.38 -1.73
CA GLY A 187 31.56 5.08 -1.56
C GLY A 187 30.89 4.16 -0.52
N GLU A 188 29.67 4.46 -0.13
CA GLU A 188 28.93 3.68 0.88
C GLU A 188 28.15 2.50 0.31
N LEU A 189 28.16 2.33 -1.02
CA LEU A 189 27.57 1.19 -1.67
C LEU A 189 28.42 -0.06 -1.44
N ARG A 190 27.85 -1.09 -0.81
CA ARG A 190 28.51 -2.38 -0.62
C ARG A 190 28.45 -3.21 -1.91
N SER A 191 29.37 -2.93 -2.84
CA SER A 191 29.42 -3.56 -4.16
C SER A 191 29.72 -5.06 -4.13
N ASP A 192 30.36 -5.53 -3.08
CA ASP A 192 30.62 -6.95 -2.78
C ASP A 192 29.33 -7.75 -2.53
N ALA A 193 28.26 -7.09 -2.11
CA ALA A 193 26.95 -7.70 -1.91
C ALA A 193 26.13 -7.88 -3.22
N LEU A 194 26.58 -7.32 -4.33
CA LEU A 194 25.84 -7.35 -5.59
C LEU A 194 26.03 -8.70 -6.31
N VAL A 195 24.93 -9.47 -6.36
CA VAL A 195 24.90 -10.78 -7.02
C VAL A 195 23.75 -10.81 -8.04
N ILE A 196 24.05 -11.22 -9.25
CA ILE A 196 23.02 -11.51 -10.25
C ILE A 196 22.51 -12.93 -10.02
N GLY A 197 21.23 -13.07 -9.69
CA GLY A 197 20.63 -14.36 -9.40
C GLY A 197 19.14 -14.39 -9.70
N LEU A 198 18.65 -15.57 -9.98
CA LEU A 198 17.22 -15.84 -10.14
C LEU A 198 16.61 -16.13 -8.74
N ALA A 199 15.39 -15.68 -8.55
CA ALA A 199 14.66 -16.01 -7.33
C ALA A 199 14.17 -17.47 -7.39
N THR A 200 14.34 -18.17 -6.28
CA THR A 200 13.78 -19.51 -6.07
C THR A 200 12.69 -19.42 -5.01
N PRO A 201 11.46 -19.91 -5.28
CA PRO A 201 10.42 -19.92 -4.28
C PRO A 201 10.77 -20.88 -3.13
N VAL A 202 10.69 -20.38 -1.89
CA VAL A 202 10.93 -21.14 -0.66
C VAL A 202 9.58 -21.44 -0.03
N TRP A 203 9.30 -22.72 0.16
CA TRP A 203 8.08 -23.16 0.84
C TRP A 203 8.23 -23.02 2.36
N ILE A 204 7.29 -22.35 2.98
CA ILE A 204 7.17 -22.20 4.43
C ILE A 204 5.86 -22.87 4.85
N ALA A 205 5.96 -23.89 5.69
CA ALA A 205 4.80 -24.62 6.19
C ALA A 205 3.94 -23.70 7.09
N PRO A 206 2.63 -23.60 6.87
CA PRO A 206 1.79 -22.73 7.69
C PRO A 206 1.57 -23.31 9.08
N GLU A 207 1.65 -22.46 10.10
CA GLU A 207 1.20 -22.74 11.46
C GLU A 207 0.07 -21.77 11.84
N PHE A 208 -0.95 -22.27 12.53
CA PHE A 208 -2.11 -21.47 12.87
C PHE A 208 -2.13 -21.18 14.38
N SER A 209 -1.75 -19.97 14.74
CA SER A 209 -1.85 -19.41 16.08
C SER A 209 -3.02 -18.43 16.15
N TRP A 210 -3.96 -18.64 17.05
CA TRP A 210 -5.09 -17.75 17.23
C TRP A 210 -4.67 -16.31 17.52
N GLN A 211 -3.65 -16.15 18.34
CA GLN A 211 -3.08 -14.84 18.70
C GLN A 211 -2.50 -14.13 17.45
N VAL A 212 -1.74 -14.85 16.62
CA VAL A 212 -1.13 -14.28 15.40
C VAL A 212 -2.19 -13.99 14.35
N ILE A 213 -3.24 -14.82 14.25
CA ILE A 213 -4.38 -14.54 13.35
C ILE A 213 -5.05 -13.22 13.72
N LEU A 214 -5.33 -12.96 15.00
CA LEU A 214 -5.92 -11.70 15.44
C LEU A 214 -4.97 -10.51 15.24
N ASN A 215 -3.68 -10.72 15.42
CA ASN A 215 -2.67 -9.66 15.32
C ASN A 215 -2.34 -9.26 13.90
N ILE A 216 -2.38 -10.19 12.97
CA ILE A 216 -1.94 -10.01 11.58
C ILE A 216 -3.09 -10.15 10.61
N ALA A 217 -3.82 -11.28 10.62
CA ALA A 217 -4.81 -11.54 9.58
C ALA A 217 -5.95 -10.50 9.63
N PHE A 218 -6.45 -10.16 10.81
CA PHE A 218 -7.52 -9.19 10.94
C PHE A 218 -7.13 -7.78 10.46
N PRO A 219 -6.01 -7.18 10.91
CA PRO A 219 -5.55 -5.90 10.34
C PRO A 219 -5.22 -5.98 8.85
N LEU A 220 -4.65 -7.08 8.35
CA LEU A 220 -4.39 -7.25 6.92
C LEU A 220 -5.67 -7.21 6.09
N VAL A 221 -6.74 -7.90 6.53
CA VAL A 221 -8.06 -7.85 5.89
C VAL A 221 -8.59 -6.42 5.86
N MET A 222 -8.54 -5.72 6.99
CA MET A 222 -9.01 -4.34 7.08
C MET A 222 -8.23 -3.42 6.13
N VAL A 223 -6.91 -3.51 6.13
CA VAL A 223 -6.04 -2.73 5.24
C VAL A 223 -6.28 -3.09 3.77
N ALA A 224 -6.44 -4.36 3.44
CA ALA A 224 -6.71 -4.79 2.07
C ALA A 224 -8.04 -4.20 1.56
N LEU A 225 -9.12 -4.37 2.32
CA LEU A 225 -10.45 -3.91 1.91
C LEU A 225 -10.53 -2.39 1.82
N THR A 226 -10.12 -1.67 2.87
CA THR A 226 -10.31 -0.22 2.98
C THR A 226 -9.17 0.60 2.37
N GLY A 227 -7.93 0.14 2.51
CA GLY A 227 -6.73 0.86 2.08
C GLY A 227 -6.24 0.49 0.68
N GLN A 228 -6.75 -0.56 0.06
CA GLN A 228 -6.32 -1.02 -1.26
C GLN A 228 -7.50 -1.19 -2.23
N PHE A 229 -8.46 -2.08 -1.95
CA PHE A 229 -9.55 -2.33 -2.89
C PHE A 229 -10.47 -1.12 -3.06
N VAL A 230 -10.81 -0.40 -1.99
CA VAL A 230 -11.64 0.82 -2.10
C VAL A 230 -10.97 1.89 -2.97
N PRO A 231 -9.75 2.36 -2.69
CA PRO A 231 -9.12 3.38 -3.53
C PRO A 231 -8.78 2.87 -4.93
N GLY A 232 -8.41 1.59 -5.09
CA GLY A 232 -8.15 1.00 -6.41
C GLY A 232 -9.42 0.97 -7.28
N MET A 233 -10.55 0.56 -6.71
CA MET A 233 -11.84 0.62 -7.41
C MET A 233 -12.27 2.06 -7.71
N ALA A 234 -12.00 3.01 -6.80
CA ALA A 234 -12.30 4.41 -7.03
C ALA A 234 -11.52 4.96 -8.23
N VAL A 235 -10.25 4.64 -8.38
CA VAL A 235 -9.44 5.04 -9.55
C VAL A 235 -10.05 4.51 -10.85
N LEU A 236 -10.41 3.22 -10.90
CA LEU A 236 -11.04 2.65 -12.09
C LEU A 236 -12.36 3.34 -12.43
N ARG A 237 -13.24 3.56 -11.44
CA ARG A 237 -14.54 4.20 -11.63
C ARG A 237 -14.42 5.67 -12.05
N ASN A 238 -13.49 6.42 -11.45
CA ASN A 238 -13.24 7.83 -11.79
C ASN A 238 -12.75 8.01 -13.23
N ASP A 239 -12.04 7.02 -13.78
CA ASP A 239 -11.57 7.03 -15.17
C ASP A 239 -12.58 6.37 -16.14
N GLY A 240 -13.81 6.08 -15.67
CA GLY A 240 -14.94 5.61 -16.47
C GLY A 240 -14.97 4.09 -16.71
N TYR A 241 -14.26 3.29 -15.91
CA TYR A 241 -14.29 1.83 -16.05
C TYR A 241 -15.31 1.21 -15.08
N GLU A 242 -16.35 0.60 -15.62
CA GLU A 242 -17.39 -0.11 -14.86
C GLU A 242 -17.02 -1.57 -14.63
N THR A 243 -15.87 -1.81 -14.01
CA THR A 243 -15.42 -3.18 -13.72
C THR A 243 -16.01 -3.66 -12.40
N PRO A 244 -16.62 -4.87 -12.33
CA PRO A 244 -17.18 -5.38 -11.09
C PRO A 244 -16.08 -5.68 -10.06
N ALA A 245 -16.30 -5.28 -8.80
CA ALA A 245 -15.31 -5.43 -7.73
C ALA A 245 -15.09 -6.90 -7.34
N SER A 246 -16.16 -7.70 -7.25
CA SER A 246 -16.11 -9.09 -6.81
C SER A 246 -15.08 -9.96 -7.51
N PRO A 247 -15.03 -10.04 -8.85
CA PRO A 247 -14.03 -10.84 -9.55
C PRO A 247 -12.60 -10.34 -9.32
N LEU A 248 -12.39 -9.02 -9.21
CA LEU A 248 -11.07 -8.46 -8.96
C LEU A 248 -10.56 -8.84 -7.57
N ILE A 249 -11.43 -8.71 -6.55
CA ILE A 249 -11.14 -9.08 -5.17
C ILE A 249 -10.89 -10.59 -5.06
N SER A 250 -11.81 -11.40 -5.61
CA SER A 250 -11.71 -12.87 -5.54
C SER A 250 -10.46 -13.40 -6.23
N SER A 251 -10.11 -12.88 -7.42
CA SER A 251 -8.91 -13.31 -8.14
C SER A 251 -7.64 -12.91 -7.39
N SER A 252 -7.60 -11.70 -6.84
CA SER A 252 -6.45 -11.22 -6.04
C SER A 252 -6.28 -12.03 -4.76
N ALA A 253 -7.38 -12.31 -4.05
CA ALA A 253 -7.36 -13.11 -2.84
C ALA A 253 -6.99 -14.57 -3.10
N LEU A 254 -7.47 -15.16 -4.21
CA LEU A 254 -7.08 -16.51 -4.61
C LEU A 254 -5.58 -16.59 -4.94
N GLY A 255 -5.05 -15.61 -5.68
CA GLY A 255 -3.62 -15.53 -5.93
C GLY A 255 -2.80 -15.36 -4.65
N SER A 256 -3.27 -14.52 -3.72
CA SER A 256 -2.65 -14.36 -2.39
C SER A 256 -2.63 -15.68 -1.62
N LEU A 257 -3.75 -16.40 -1.60
CA LEU A 257 -3.91 -17.69 -0.91
C LEU A 257 -2.94 -18.74 -1.46
N LEU A 258 -2.87 -18.88 -2.79
CA LEU A 258 -2.00 -19.86 -3.44
C LEU A 258 -0.50 -19.55 -3.24
N LEU A 259 -0.16 -18.27 -3.15
CA LEU A 259 1.22 -17.81 -2.99
C LEU A 259 1.62 -17.55 -1.53
N ALA A 260 0.68 -17.60 -0.58
CA ALA A 260 0.95 -17.38 0.84
C ALA A 260 2.06 -18.28 1.41
N PRO A 261 2.13 -19.62 1.09
CA PRO A 261 3.20 -20.48 1.59
C PRO A 261 4.61 -20.09 1.11
N PHE A 262 4.70 -19.25 0.10
CA PHE A 262 5.98 -18.73 -0.40
C PHE A 262 6.25 -17.28 0.06
N GLY A 263 5.44 -16.75 0.99
CA GLY A 263 5.61 -15.44 1.62
C GLY A 263 4.76 -14.30 1.06
N CYS A 264 3.72 -14.60 0.28
CA CYS A 264 2.78 -13.60 -0.21
C CYS A 264 1.81 -13.16 0.90
N HIS A 265 2.00 -11.94 1.41
CA HIS A 265 1.13 -11.37 2.45
C HIS A 265 -0.12 -10.67 1.93
N GLY A 266 -0.31 -10.61 0.60
CA GLY A 266 -1.52 -10.11 -0.03
C GLY A 266 -1.27 -9.39 -1.35
N LEU A 267 -2.03 -9.80 -2.37
CA LEU A 267 -2.13 -9.16 -3.67
C LEU A 267 -3.42 -8.35 -3.71
N ASN A 268 -3.31 -7.09 -4.09
CA ASN A 268 -4.42 -6.15 -4.01
C ASN A 268 -4.51 -5.29 -5.26
N LEU A 269 -5.64 -4.64 -5.45
CA LEU A 269 -5.81 -3.66 -6.49
C LEU A 269 -5.00 -2.40 -6.14
N ALA A 270 -4.09 -2.00 -7.01
CA ALA A 270 -3.31 -0.79 -6.83
C ALA A 270 -4.16 0.45 -7.15
N ALA A 271 -3.89 1.56 -6.45
CA ALA A 271 -4.51 2.84 -6.72
C ALA A 271 -3.54 3.83 -7.40
N ILE A 272 -2.41 4.12 -6.73
CA ILE A 272 -1.45 5.15 -7.19
C ILE A 272 -0.86 4.79 -8.56
N THR A 273 -0.39 3.57 -8.70
CA THR A 273 0.21 3.09 -9.95
C THR A 273 -0.84 2.78 -11.02
N ALA A 274 -2.06 2.40 -10.62
CA ALA A 274 -3.17 2.26 -11.54
C ALA A 274 -3.53 3.59 -12.21
N ALA A 275 -3.55 4.71 -11.49
CA ALA A 275 -3.85 6.04 -12.03
C ALA A 275 -2.90 6.45 -13.19
N ILE A 276 -1.67 5.95 -13.22
CA ILE A 276 -0.73 6.18 -14.35
C ILE A 276 -1.19 5.43 -15.59
N CYS A 277 -1.76 4.24 -15.42
CA CYS A 277 -2.16 3.36 -16.52
C CYS A 277 -3.58 3.65 -17.01
N THR A 278 -4.47 4.18 -16.15
CA THR A 278 -5.87 4.49 -16.48
C THR A 278 -6.03 5.84 -17.17
N GLY A 279 -5.07 6.75 -17.02
CA GLY A 279 -5.11 8.11 -17.56
C GLY A 279 -4.89 8.21 -19.08
N ARG A 280 -5.22 9.38 -19.65
CA ARG A 280 -5.03 9.69 -21.10
C ARG A 280 -3.59 9.60 -21.55
N GLU A 281 -2.63 9.79 -20.65
CA GLU A 281 -1.20 9.70 -20.95
C GLU A 281 -0.74 8.28 -21.29
N SER A 282 -1.45 7.26 -20.80
CA SER A 282 -1.22 5.87 -21.18
C SER A 282 -1.67 5.62 -22.64
N HIS A 283 -2.88 6.06 -22.99
CA HIS A 283 -3.41 6.03 -24.36
C HIS A 283 -4.63 6.94 -24.47
N GLU A 284 -4.78 7.67 -25.60
CA GLU A 284 -5.96 8.52 -25.84
C GLU A 284 -7.26 7.73 -25.81
N ASN A 285 -7.29 6.57 -26.50
CA ASN A 285 -8.44 5.68 -26.50
C ASN A 285 -8.49 4.82 -25.21
N PRO A 286 -9.51 5.00 -24.34
CA PRO A 286 -9.64 4.26 -23.09
C PRO A 286 -9.68 2.73 -23.28
N SER A 287 -10.28 2.23 -24.37
CA SER A 287 -10.41 0.80 -24.65
C SER A 287 -9.08 0.09 -24.96
N LYS A 288 -8.01 0.86 -25.21
CA LYS A 288 -6.65 0.34 -25.49
C LYS A 288 -5.71 0.47 -24.30
N ARG A 289 -6.08 1.19 -23.23
CA ARG A 289 -5.23 1.39 -22.05
C ARG A 289 -4.94 0.10 -21.28
N TYR A 290 -5.73 -0.96 -21.49
CA TYR A 290 -5.45 -2.27 -20.90
C TYR A 290 -4.05 -2.80 -21.26
N VAL A 291 -3.47 -2.35 -22.38
CA VAL A 291 -2.09 -2.68 -22.78
C VAL A 291 -1.09 -2.22 -21.72
N ALA A 292 -1.33 -1.12 -21.02
CA ALA A 292 -0.48 -0.67 -19.92
C ALA A 292 -0.52 -1.65 -18.73
N GLY A 293 -1.70 -2.20 -18.42
CA GLY A 293 -1.82 -3.23 -17.39
C GLY A 293 -1.10 -4.53 -17.78
N VAL A 294 -1.22 -4.94 -19.04
CA VAL A 294 -0.48 -6.11 -19.57
C VAL A 294 1.03 -5.87 -19.53
N SER A 295 1.48 -4.71 -19.99
CA SER A 295 2.91 -4.36 -19.99
C SER A 295 3.49 -4.29 -18.60
N GLY A 296 2.79 -3.63 -17.65
CA GLY A 296 3.17 -3.61 -16.25
C GLY A 296 3.29 -5.01 -15.67
N GLY A 297 2.32 -5.89 -15.99
CA GLY A 297 2.37 -7.30 -15.61
C GLY A 297 3.60 -8.03 -16.14
N VAL A 298 3.98 -7.81 -17.40
CA VAL A 298 5.20 -8.39 -17.98
C VAL A 298 6.47 -7.89 -17.25
N PHE A 299 6.54 -6.58 -16.93
CA PHE A 299 7.67 -6.05 -16.18
C PHE A 299 7.71 -6.62 -14.73
N TYR A 300 6.57 -6.81 -14.09
CA TYR A 300 6.52 -7.50 -12.80
C TYR A 300 7.04 -8.93 -12.89
N LEU A 301 6.69 -9.70 -13.94
CA LEU A 301 7.21 -11.05 -14.14
C LEU A 301 8.73 -11.06 -14.31
N VAL A 302 9.27 -10.17 -15.14
CA VAL A 302 10.71 -10.07 -15.34
C VAL A 302 11.43 -9.73 -14.04
N LEU A 303 10.99 -8.69 -13.33
CA LEU A 303 11.60 -8.29 -12.06
C LEU A 303 11.44 -9.36 -10.98
N GLY A 304 10.33 -10.09 -10.95
CA GLY A 304 10.11 -11.20 -10.02
C GLY A 304 11.08 -12.36 -10.26
N ILE A 305 11.33 -12.72 -11.51
CA ILE A 305 12.32 -13.75 -11.86
C ILE A 305 13.72 -13.36 -11.36
N PHE A 306 14.09 -12.07 -11.47
CA PHE A 306 15.35 -11.54 -10.95
C PHE A 306 15.25 -11.05 -9.48
N GLY A 307 14.33 -11.58 -8.69
CA GLY A 307 14.09 -11.16 -7.31
C GLY A 307 15.35 -11.26 -6.43
N ALA A 308 16.19 -12.28 -6.61
CA ALA A 308 17.46 -12.41 -5.87
C ALA A 308 18.43 -11.26 -6.20
N THR A 309 18.49 -10.83 -7.47
CA THR A 309 19.26 -9.63 -7.87
C THR A 309 18.72 -8.38 -7.19
N LEU A 310 17.40 -8.20 -7.15
CA LEU A 310 16.79 -7.06 -6.46
C LEU A 310 17.13 -7.07 -4.97
N VAL A 311 17.05 -8.23 -4.32
CA VAL A 311 17.44 -8.37 -2.91
C VAL A 311 18.90 -7.99 -2.70
N SER A 312 19.81 -8.43 -3.55
CA SER A 312 21.23 -8.07 -3.43
C SER A 312 21.47 -6.57 -3.61
N ILE A 313 20.80 -5.91 -4.58
CA ILE A 313 20.88 -4.47 -4.80
C ILE A 313 20.42 -3.70 -3.56
N PHE A 314 19.25 -4.04 -3.00
CA PHE A 314 18.74 -3.35 -1.82
C PHE A 314 19.59 -3.63 -0.57
N SER A 315 20.16 -4.82 -0.44
CA SER A 315 21.08 -5.16 0.64
C SER A 315 22.41 -4.41 0.57
N ALA A 316 22.78 -3.92 -0.62
CA ALA A 316 23.97 -3.10 -0.83
C ALA A 316 23.80 -1.65 -0.35
N PHE A 317 22.56 -1.18 -0.16
CA PHE A 317 22.27 0.20 0.24
C PHE A 317 22.38 0.42 1.76
N PRO A 318 22.77 1.65 2.21
CA PRO A 318 22.72 2.04 3.61
C PRO A 318 21.31 1.99 4.20
N ALA A 319 21.20 1.66 5.49
CA ALA A 319 19.91 1.62 6.20
C ALA A 319 19.18 2.97 6.17
N ALA A 320 19.92 4.09 6.25
CA ALA A 320 19.35 5.44 6.20
C ALA A 320 18.68 5.74 4.84
N LEU A 321 19.28 5.29 3.70
CA LEU A 321 18.65 5.41 2.39
C LEU A 321 17.32 4.67 2.34
N ILE A 322 17.28 3.42 2.83
CA ILE A 322 16.09 2.58 2.84
C ILE A 322 15.01 3.20 3.72
N ALA A 323 15.35 3.68 4.92
CA ALA A 323 14.41 4.32 5.84
C ALA A 323 13.84 5.63 5.26
N ALA A 324 14.71 6.46 4.67
CA ALA A 324 14.30 7.72 4.04
C ALA A 324 13.37 7.46 2.84
N LEU A 325 13.72 6.51 1.98
CA LEU A 325 12.93 6.18 0.80
C LEU A 325 11.54 5.63 1.19
N ALA A 326 11.48 4.73 2.19
CA ALA A 326 10.21 4.21 2.70
C ALA A 326 9.33 5.31 3.30
N GLY A 327 9.89 6.19 4.13
CA GLY A 327 9.14 7.30 4.74
C GLY A 327 8.62 8.28 3.69
N LEU A 328 9.45 8.67 2.72
CA LEU A 328 9.06 9.59 1.64
C LEU A 328 8.00 8.98 0.71
N ALA A 329 8.11 7.69 0.40
CA ALA A 329 7.11 6.99 -0.42
C ALA A 329 5.74 6.93 0.24
N LEU A 330 5.68 6.86 1.57
CA LEU A 330 4.44 6.75 2.35
C LEU A 330 3.85 8.09 2.80
N LEU A 331 4.55 9.22 2.65
CA LEU A 331 4.05 10.53 3.11
C LEU A 331 2.67 10.87 2.55
N ALA A 332 2.43 10.62 1.27
CA ALA A 332 1.13 10.87 0.65
C ALA A 332 0.02 9.95 1.23
N ALA A 333 0.35 8.69 1.50
CA ALA A 333 -0.58 7.73 2.10
C ALA A 333 -0.90 8.10 3.55
N ILE A 334 0.09 8.54 4.33
CA ILE A 334 -0.11 9.05 5.70
C ILE A 334 -1.05 10.27 5.68
N GLY A 335 -0.74 11.26 4.83
CA GLY A 335 -1.57 12.46 4.71
C GLY A 335 -3.00 12.17 4.29
N GLY A 336 -3.18 11.27 3.31
CA GLY A 336 -4.49 10.83 2.85
C GLY A 336 -5.29 10.10 3.93
N ALA A 337 -4.64 9.21 4.67
CA ALA A 337 -5.26 8.46 5.77
C ALA A 337 -5.66 9.40 6.92
N LEU A 338 -4.80 10.35 7.31
CA LEU A 338 -5.14 11.36 8.33
C LEU A 338 -6.31 12.26 7.87
N SER A 339 -6.31 12.70 6.61
CA SER A 339 -7.41 13.48 6.05
C SER A 339 -8.73 12.70 6.08
N ALA A 340 -8.73 11.43 5.67
CA ALA A 340 -9.90 10.57 5.70
C ALA A 340 -10.39 10.30 7.14
N ALA A 341 -9.46 10.10 8.08
CA ALA A 341 -9.78 9.90 9.50
C ALA A 341 -10.50 11.11 10.12
N MET A 342 -10.17 12.33 9.66
CA MET A 342 -10.74 13.59 10.18
C MET A 342 -11.88 14.15 9.32
N ALA A 343 -12.30 13.45 8.25
CA ALA A 343 -13.29 13.96 7.30
C ALA A 343 -14.67 14.14 7.93
N VAL A 344 -15.13 13.20 8.75
CA VAL A 344 -16.46 13.20 9.37
C VAL A 344 -16.37 13.72 10.79
N PRO A 345 -16.95 14.89 11.12
CA PRO A 345 -16.83 15.52 12.45
C PRO A 345 -17.25 14.62 13.62
N SER A 346 -18.32 13.84 13.46
CA SER A 346 -18.83 12.92 14.49
C SER A 346 -17.86 11.77 14.83
N ASP A 347 -17.00 11.40 13.89
CA ASP A 347 -16.13 10.22 14.01
C ASP A 347 -14.68 10.57 14.35
N ARG A 348 -14.33 11.88 14.36
CA ARG A 348 -12.95 12.35 14.57
C ARG A 348 -12.32 11.85 15.85
N GLU A 349 -13.06 11.86 16.96
CA GLU A 349 -12.53 11.44 18.25
C GLU A 349 -12.25 9.92 18.25
N ALA A 350 -13.16 9.12 17.72
CA ALA A 350 -12.96 7.69 17.56
C ALA A 350 -11.79 7.35 16.64
N ALA A 351 -11.67 8.07 15.52
CA ALA A 351 -10.57 7.91 14.57
C ALA A 351 -9.22 8.34 15.18
N LEU A 352 -9.20 9.42 15.97
CA LEU A 352 -8.01 9.88 16.69
C LEU A 352 -7.56 8.86 17.74
N ILE A 353 -8.47 8.30 18.50
CA ILE A 353 -8.18 7.22 19.47
C ILE A 353 -7.57 6.03 18.73
N THR A 354 -8.18 5.60 17.61
CA THR A 354 -7.66 4.52 16.77
C THR A 354 -6.24 4.80 16.31
N PHE A 355 -6.01 6.01 15.79
CA PHE A 355 -4.69 6.45 15.33
C PHE A 355 -3.64 6.42 16.45
N LEU A 356 -3.95 7.03 17.59
CA LEU A 356 -3.01 7.14 18.73
C LEU A 356 -2.66 5.75 19.30
N VAL A 357 -3.66 4.89 19.48
CA VAL A 357 -3.44 3.52 19.98
C VAL A 357 -2.58 2.74 18.98
N THR A 358 -2.90 2.81 17.69
CA THR A 358 -2.12 2.10 16.64
C THR A 358 -0.69 2.64 16.53
N ALA A 359 -0.51 3.96 16.56
CA ALA A 359 0.80 4.60 16.46
C ALA A 359 1.68 4.35 17.69
N SER A 360 1.08 4.17 18.88
CA SER A 360 1.81 3.90 20.13
C SER A 360 2.62 2.61 20.08
N GLY A 361 2.20 1.64 19.25
CA GLY A 361 2.83 0.33 19.15
C GLY A 361 2.67 -0.51 20.43
N MET A 362 1.66 -0.19 21.27
CA MET A 362 1.37 -0.96 22.48
C MET A 362 1.07 -2.43 22.14
N SER A 363 1.47 -3.33 23.04
CA SER A 363 1.02 -4.71 23.05
C SER A 363 0.31 -4.95 24.38
N PHE A 364 -0.91 -5.48 24.35
CA PHE A 364 -1.70 -5.78 25.53
C PHE A 364 -2.41 -7.12 25.36
N LEU A 365 -2.31 -8.00 26.35
CA LEU A 365 -2.79 -9.39 26.31
C LEU A 365 -2.26 -10.17 25.10
N GLY A 366 -1.03 -9.88 24.66
CA GLY A 366 -0.41 -10.51 23.48
C GLY A 366 -1.01 -10.06 22.14
N LEU A 367 -1.89 -9.04 22.12
CA LEU A 367 -2.49 -8.50 20.93
C LEU A 367 -1.89 -7.13 20.58
N SER A 368 -1.77 -6.88 19.26
CA SER A 368 -1.06 -5.74 18.70
C SER A 368 -1.81 -4.40 18.85
N ALA A 369 -1.05 -3.31 18.74
CA ALA A 369 -1.61 -1.96 18.72
C ALA A 369 -2.65 -1.74 17.61
N ALA A 370 -2.45 -2.36 16.42
CA ALA A 370 -3.41 -2.25 15.32
C ALA A 370 -4.76 -2.91 15.66
N PHE A 371 -4.72 -4.08 16.30
CA PHE A 371 -5.92 -4.75 16.78
C PHE A 371 -6.65 -3.90 17.85
N TRP A 372 -5.93 -3.47 18.89
CA TRP A 372 -6.53 -2.67 19.96
C TRP A 372 -7.00 -1.30 19.47
N GLY A 373 -6.30 -0.71 18.51
CA GLY A 373 -6.72 0.53 17.86
C GLY A 373 -8.12 0.41 17.25
N LEU A 374 -8.38 -0.69 16.53
CA LEU A 374 -9.73 -0.96 15.99
C LEU A 374 -10.75 -1.16 17.10
N ILE A 375 -10.45 -1.97 18.10
CA ILE A 375 -11.39 -2.25 19.21
C ILE A 375 -11.74 -0.96 19.96
N PHE A 376 -10.75 -0.17 20.37
CA PHE A 376 -10.98 1.09 21.09
C PHE A 376 -11.67 2.13 20.20
N GLY A 377 -11.30 2.17 18.90
CA GLY A 377 -11.97 3.07 17.96
C GLY A 377 -13.43 2.73 17.75
N ILE A 378 -13.76 1.45 17.58
CA ILE A 378 -15.15 1.00 17.43
C ILE A 378 -15.93 1.25 18.75
N ALA A 379 -15.34 0.94 19.90
CA ALA A 379 -15.96 1.21 21.19
C ALA A 379 -16.24 2.71 21.38
N ALA A 380 -15.26 3.57 21.06
CA ALA A 380 -15.43 5.02 21.11
C ALA A 380 -16.53 5.50 20.15
N HIS A 381 -16.54 5.00 18.89
CA HIS A 381 -17.56 5.36 17.92
C HIS A 381 -18.97 5.00 18.40
N LEU A 382 -19.15 3.81 18.95
CA LEU A 382 -20.46 3.39 19.49
C LEU A 382 -20.88 4.21 20.70
N LEU A 383 -19.98 4.45 21.66
CA LEU A 383 -20.28 5.19 22.88
C LEU A 383 -20.53 6.67 22.63
N LEU A 384 -19.73 7.31 21.79
CA LEU A 384 -19.84 8.72 21.46
C LEU A 384 -20.98 9.01 20.47
N GLY A 385 -21.24 8.07 19.55
CA GLY A 385 -22.35 8.15 18.59
C GLY A 385 -23.73 8.08 19.24
N LEU A 386 -23.82 7.60 20.49
CA LEU A 386 -25.05 7.62 21.31
C LEU A 386 -25.38 9.02 21.87
N ARG A 387 -24.46 9.99 21.76
CA ARG A 387 -24.76 11.39 22.12
C ARG A 387 -25.75 11.97 21.10
N LYS A 388 -26.92 12.39 21.56
CA LYS A 388 -27.89 13.14 20.76
C LYS A 388 -27.19 14.34 20.09
N PRO A 389 -27.50 14.67 18.85
CA PRO A 389 -26.94 15.88 18.23
C PRO A 389 -27.25 17.10 19.12
N ILE A 390 -26.19 17.83 19.49
CA ILE A 390 -26.37 19.15 20.10
C ILE A 390 -27.12 19.98 19.05
N PRO A 391 -28.30 20.57 19.40
CA PRO A 391 -29.02 21.40 18.44
C PRO A 391 -28.07 22.48 17.94
N ALA A 392 -27.96 22.62 16.63
CA ALA A 392 -27.19 23.70 16.02
C ALA A 392 -27.58 25.00 16.70
N VAL A 393 -26.62 25.71 17.27
CA VAL A 393 -26.85 27.06 17.82
C VAL A 393 -27.48 27.85 16.67
N ALA A 394 -28.73 28.26 16.85
CA ALA A 394 -29.43 29.05 15.85
C ALA A 394 -28.57 30.26 15.50
N SER A 395 -28.26 30.42 14.25
CA SER A 395 -27.57 31.62 13.76
C SER A 395 -28.29 32.85 14.26
N PRO A 396 -27.61 33.85 14.84
CA PRO A 396 -28.30 35.08 15.25
C PRO A 396 -29.10 35.66 14.07
N PRO A 397 -30.29 36.15 14.30
CA PRO A 397 -31.16 36.72 13.25
C PRO A 397 -30.38 37.80 12.51
N ALA A 398 -30.40 37.72 11.18
CA ALA A 398 -29.74 38.70 10.32
C ALA A 398 -30.23 40.10 10.73
N VAL A 399 -29.29 40.93 11.17
CA VAL A 399 -29.57 42.35 11.49
C VAL A 399 -30.07 42.98 10.22
N GLY A 400 -31.35 43.40 10.22
CA GLY A 400 -32.02 44.01 9.10
C GLY A 400 -31.22 45.17 8.53
N ARG A 401 -30.89 45.08 7.25
CA ARG A 401 -30.41 46.24 6.48
C ARG A 401 -31.51 47.31 6.54
N LYS A 402 -31.25 48.40 7.25
CA LYS A 402 -32.07 49.62 7.12
C LYS A 402 -31.97 50.07 5.68
N GLU A 403 -33.11 50.13 5.02
CA GLU A 403 -33.26 50.78 3.71
C GLU A 403 -32.79 52.25 3.82
N GLN A 404 -31.79 52.60 3.04
CA GLN A 404 -31.45 54.01 2.82
C GLN A 404 -32.48 54.62 1.88
N PRO A 405 -33.09 55.78 2.24
CA PRO A 405 -34.01 56.47 1.34
C PRO A 405 -33.26 57.05 0.16
N ALA A 406 -33.84 56.85 -1.03
CA ALA A 406 -33.36 57.39 -2.29
C ALA A 406 -33.35 58.94 -2.24
N ARG A 407 -32.20 59.49 -2.65
CA ARG A 407 -32.09 60.87 -3.16
C ARG A 407 -31.47 60.86 -4.55
#